data_a9149bbf3055af1959795fedbf3a6abd
#
_entry.id   a9149bbf3055af1959795fedbf3a6abd
#
_cell.length_a   1.000
_cell.length_b   1.000
_cell.length_c   1.000
_cell.angle_alpha   90.00
_cell.angle_beta   90.00
_cell.angle_gamma   90.00
#
_symmetry.space_group_name_H-M   'P 1'
#
loop_
_entity.id
_entity.type
_entity.pdbx_description
1 polymer ?
#
loop_
_entity_poly.entity_id
_entity_poly.type
_entity_poly.pdbx_seq_one_letter_code
_entity_poly.pdbx_strand_id
1 'polypeptide(L)'
;MIQMAICDDDRLHLSYTRKLTEKVLGGRSLSILEFGGANELLFKMDGTEYVPDIALLDIQMPGVDGIELAKQINRNAPECMIIFVSSYIFYAPEVYDTEHIYFVLKSQIEERLPAALEKAVASLTEPKSFMLVKFGASVSRIPLEQILYLERALHKTKVVTVNGSYMSTQSP
;
A
#
# COMPACT_ATOMS: atom_id res chain seq x y z
N MET A 1 2.52 -12.79 9.09
CA MET A 1 3.34 -13.12 7.89
C MET A 1 3.10 -12.01 6.88
N ILE A 2 4.14 -11.38 6.38
CA ILE A 2 4.03 -10.29 5.39
C ILE A 2 3.84 -10.92 4.01
N GLN A 3 2.77 -10.56 3.31
CA GLN A 3 2.50 -10.97 1.94
C GLN A 3 3.07 -9.94 0.97
N MET A 4 3.92 -10.37 0.05
CA MET A 4 4.55 -9.49 -0.92
C MET A 4 4.27 -9.93 -2.35
N ALA A 5 3.98 -8.96 -3.22
CA ALA A 5 3.95 -9.13 -4.66
C ALA A 5 5.19 -8.48 -5.28
N ILE A 6 5.84 -9.15 -6.22
CA ILE A 6 6.85 -8.55 -7.11
C ILE A 6 6.35 -8.73 -8.54
N CYS A 7 6.18 -7.64 -9.27
CA CYS A 7 5.63 -7.62 -10.61
C CYS A 7 6.62 -6.94 -11.57
N ASP A 8 7.16 -7.70 -12.51
CA ASP A 8 8.14 -7.25 -13.53
C ASP A 8 8.10 -8.25 -14.68
N ASP A 9 8.06 -7.81 -15.92
CA ASP A 9 8.04 -8.71 -17.09
C ASP A 9 9.41 -9.31 -17.41
N ASP A 10 10.49 -8.76 -16.86
CA ASP A 10 11.84 -9.33 -16.94
C ASP A 10 12.08 -10.31 -15.80
N ARG A 11 12.15 -11.62 -16.15
CA ARG A 11 12.38 -12.70 -15.18
C ARG A 11 13.71 -12.58 -14.43
N LEU A 12 14.74 -11.97 -15.03
CA LEU A 12 16.02 -11.76 -14.34
C LEU A 12 15.87 -10.69 -13.25
N HIS A 13 15.17 -9.62 -13.56
CA HIS A 13 14.84 -8.58 -12.58
C HIS A 13 13.92 -9.11 -11.46
N LEU A 14 12.90 -9.91 -11.78
CA LEU A 14 12.06 -10.57 -10.78
C LEU A 14 12.92 -11.36 -9.78
N SER A 15 13.73 -12.30 -10.30
CA SER A 15 14.59 -13.15 -9.47
C SER A 15 15.60 -12.36 -8.65
N TYR A 16 16.16 -11.31 -9.24
CA TYR A 16 17.11 -10.43 -8.56
C TYR A 16 16.47 -9.63 -7.42
N THR A 17 15.34 -8.98 -7.72
CA THR A 17 14.56 -8.19 -6.74
C THR A 17 14.09 -9.08 -5.59
N ARG A 18 13.64 -10.29 -5.89
CA ARG A 18 13.27 -11.28 -4.87
C ARG A 18 14.43 -11.61 -3.93
N LYS A 19 15.58 -12.00 -4.49
CA LYS A 19 16.78 -12.35 -3.68
C LYS A 19 17.23 -11.19 -2.79
N LEU A 20 17.19 -9.96 -3.32
CA LEU A 20 17.55 -8.77 -2.56
C LEU A 20 16.54 -8.51 -1.44
N THR A 21 15.25 -8.66 -1.72
CA THR A 21 14.16 -8.55 -0.72
C THR A 21 14.32 -9.58 0.40
N GLU A 22 14.55 -10.84 0.05
CA GLU A 22 14.79 -11.92 1.01
C GLU A 22 16.03 -11.65 1.87
N LYS A 23 17.10 -11.12 1.27
CA LYS A 23 18.33 -10.72 1.99
C LYS A 23 18.08 -9.58 2.98
N VAL A 24 17.32 -8.56 2.57
CA VAL A 24 17.04 -7.37 3.39
C VAL A 24 16.08 -7.70 4.53
N LEU A 25 15.01 -8.43 4.25
CA LEU A 25 13.97 -8.75 5.21
C LEU A 25 14.16 -10.12 5.87
N GLY A 26 15.33 -10.73 5.70
CA GLY A 26 15.66 -12.03 6.29
C GLY A 26 15.42 -12.04 7.80
N GLY A 27 14.86 -13.15 8.30
CA GLY A 27 14.45 -13.29 9.70
C GLY A 27 13.00 -12.87 9.98
N ARG A 28 12.30 -12.23 9.03
CA ARG A 28 10.85 -11.97 9.09
C ARG A 28 10.07 -13.08 8.41
N SER A 29 8.83 -13.32 8.85
CA SER A 29 7.93 -14.26 8.19
C SER A 29 7.38 -13.63 6.91
N LEU A 30 7.85 -14.07 5.75
CA LEU A 30 7.54 -13.53 4.43
C LEU A 30 6.86 -14.58 3.54
N SER A 31 5.94 -14.14 2.69
CA SER A 31 5.40 -14.88 1.56
C SER A 31 5.55 -14.00 0.32
N ILE A 32 6.43 -14.34 -0.60
CA ILE A 32 6.70 -13.54 -1.80
C ILE A 32 6.15 -14.29 -3.01
N LEU A 33 5.22 -13.66 -3.74
CA LEU A 33 4.75 -14.13 -5.04
C LEU A 33 5.31 -13.22 -6.15
N GLU A 34 5.73 -13.86 -7.23
CA GLU A 34 6.26 -13.23 -8.43
C GLU A 34 5.23 -13.27 -9.55
N PHE A 35 5.10 -12.16 -10.29
CA PHE A 35 4.17 -11.99 -11.39
C PHE A 35 4.91 -11.42 -12.60
N GLY A 36 4.77 -12.07 -13.76
CA GLY A 36 5.37 -11.63 -15.03
C GLY A 36 4.61 -10.50 -15.72
N GLY A 37 3.61 -9.90 -15.06
CA GLY A 37 2.83 -8.80 -15.59
C GLY A 37 1.63 -8.45 -14.73
N ALA A 38 1.08 -7.25 -14.95
CA ALA A 38 -0.02 -6.69 -14.16
C ALA A 38 -1.27 -7.58 -14.13
N ASN A 39 -1.64 -8.17 -15.27
CA ASN A 39 -2.83 -9.01 -15.36
C ASN A 39 -2.75 -10.27 -14.49
N GLU A 40 -1.56 -10.86 -14.32
CA GLU A 40 -1.37 -12.03 -13.45
C GLU A 40 -1.62 -11.66 -11.98
N LEU A 41 -1.10 -10.51 -11.51
CA LEU A 41 -1.32 -10.04 -10.16
C LEU A 41 -2.80 -9.69 -9.93
N LEU A 42 -3.43 -8.95 -10.84
CA LEU A 42 -4.84 -8.60 -10.75
C LEU A 42 -5.74 -9.83 -10.71
N PHE A 43 -5.50 -10.80 -11.60
CA PHE A 43 -6.24 -12.06 -11.61
C PHE A 43 -6.08 -12.82 -10.28
N LYS A 44 -4.87 -12.81 -9.70
CA LYS A 44 -4.61 -13.43 -8.41
C LYS A 44 -5.38 -12.74 -7.29
N MET A 45 -5.44 -11.40 -7.30
CA MET A 45 -6.18 -10.62 -6.31
C MET A 45 -7.70 -10.83 -6.43
N ASP A 46 -8.23 -10.82 -7.65
CA ASP A 46 -9.67 -11.00 -7.90
C ASP A 46 -10.16 -12.42 -7.66
N GLY A 47 -9.34 -13.41 -7.99
CA GLY A 47 -9.71 -14.83 -7.94
C GLY A 47 -9.49 -15.52 -6.60
N THR A 48 -8.89 -14.86 -5.61
CA THR A 48 -8.53 -15.44 -4.32
C THR A 48 -8.61 -14.39 -3.20
N GLU A 49 -8.44 -14.82 -1.94
CA GLU A 49 -8.27 -13.90 -0.80
C GLU A 49 -6.85 -13.29 -0.72
N TYR A 50 -6.07 -13.34 -1.80
CA TYR A 50 -4.72 -12.80 -1.81
C TYR A 50 -4.75 -11.27 -1.91
N VAL A 51 -4.27 -10.61 -0.86
CA VAL A 51 -4.05 -9.17 -0.81
C VAL A 51 -2.61 -8.94 -0.37
N PRO A 52 -1.74 -8.34 -1.20
CA PRO A 52 -0.37 -8.06 -0.79
C PRO A 52 -0.33 -6.92 0.23
N ASP A 53 0.50 -7.09 1.26
CA ASP A 53 0.84 -6.01 2.20
C ASP A 53 1.83 -5.02 1.55
N ILE A 54 2.74 -5.55 0.70
CA ILE A 54 3.75 -4.75 -0.02
C ILE A 54 3.77 -5.22 -1.48
N ALA A 55 3.74 -4.29 -2.42
CA ALA A 55 3.89 -4.55 -3.85
C ALA A 55 5.12 -3.79 -4.41
N LEU A 56 6.06 -4.55 -5.00
CA LEU A 56 7.17 -4.02 -5.80
C LEU A 56 6.76 -4.09 -7.27
N LEU A 57 6.62 -2.96 -7.92
CA LEU A 57 6.05 -2.87 -9.26
C LEU A 57 7.04 -2.25 -10.25
N ASP A 58 7.37 -2.97 -11.33
CA ASP A 58 7.94 -2.30 -12.50
C ASP A 58 6.86 -1.44 -13.15
N ILE A 59 7.30 -0.33 -13.75
CA ILE A 59 6.41 0.58 -14.46
C ILE A 59 6.21 0.11 -15.90
N GLN A 60 7.30 -0.23 -16.58
CA GLN A 60 7.23 -0.63 -17.99
C GLN A 60 6.97 -2.12 -18.13
N MET A 61 5.71 -2.47 -18.31
CA MET A 61 5.27 -3.84 -18.59
C MET A 61 4.34 -3.85 -19.82
N PRO A 62 4.32 -4.94 -20.59
CA PRO A 62 3.37 -5.09 -21.71
C PRO A 62 1.92 -5.08 -21.23
N GLY A 63 1.06 -4.36 -21.95
CA GLY A 63 -0.37 -4.27 -21.67
C GLY A 63 -0.70 -3.22 -20.62
N VAL A 64 -0.99 -3.65 -19.40
CA VAL A 64 -1.24 -2.75 -18.27
C VAL A 64 0.10 -2.38 -17.64
N ASP A 65 0.43 -1.09 -17.63
CA ASP A 65 1.66 -0.62 -16.99
C ASP A 65 1.56 -0.59 -15.46
N GLY A 66 2.71 -0.41 -14.79
CA GLY A 66 2.78 -0.45 -13.34
C GLY A 66 2.05 0.69 -12.64
N ILE A 67 1.87 1.84 -13.30
CA ILE A 67 1.14 2.99 -12.72
C ILE A 67 -0.35 2.70 -12.71
N GLU A 68 -0.89 2.19 -13.81
CA GLU A 68 -2.30 1.78 -13.86
C GLU A 68 -2.58 0.60 -12.91
N LEU A 69 -1.64 -0.37 -12.83
CA LEU A 69 -1.69 -1.44 -11.84
C LEU A 69 -1.76 -0.88 -10.41
N ALA A 70 -0.90 0.08 -10.08
CA ALA A 70 -0.89 0.73 -8.77
C ALA A 70 -2.22 1.42 -8.45
N LYS A 71 -2.82 2.13 -9.42
CA LYS A 71 -4.15 2.75 -9.27
C LYS A 71 -5.24 1.72 -8.98
N GLN A 72 -5.16 0.54 -9.58
CA GLN A 72 -6.11 -0.56 -9.30
C GLN A 72 -5.87 -1.18 -7.92
N ILE A 73 -4.60 -1.38 -7.53
CA ILE A 73 -4.25 -1.84 -6.19
C ILE A 73 -4.74 -0.83 -5.13
N ASN A 74 -4.49 0.48 -5.32
CA ASN A 74 -4.95 1.52 -4.39
C ASN A 74 -6.48 1.49 -4.18
N ARG A 75 -7.26 1.17 -5.22
CA ARG A 75 -8.73 1.05 -5.12
C ARG A 75 -9.18 -0.21 -4.39
N ASN A 76 -8.54 -1.35 -4.65
CA ASN A 76 -8.98 -2.66 -4.17
C ASN A 76 -8.30 -3.09 -2.87
N ALA A 77 -7.08 -2.61 -2.62
CA ALA A 77 -6.25 -2.88 -1.46
C ALA A 77 -5.53 -1.59 -0.99
N PRO A 78 -6.25 -0.60 -0.45
CA PRO A 78 -5.70 0.72 -0.10
C PRO A 78 -4.62 0.67 0.98
N GLU A 79 -4.51 -0.43 1.70
CA GLU A 79 -3.49 -0.66 2.73
C GLU A 79 -2.18 -1.22 2.17
N CYS A 80 -2.15 -1.60 0.88
CA CYS A 80 -0.96 -2.15 0.24
C CYS A 80 0.10 -1.06 0.06
N MET A 81 1.30 -1.30 0.58
CA MET A 81 2.45 -0.40 0.44
C MET A 81 3.10 -0.60 -0.93
N ILE A 82 2.94 0.36 -1.84
CA ILE A 82 3.49 0.28 -3.19
C ILE A 82 4.87 0.89 -3.25
N ILE A 83 5.82 0.17 -3.84
CA ILE A 83 7.17 0.62 -4.17
C ILE A 83 7.36 0.42 -5.67
N PHE A 84 7.59 1.50 -6.41
CA PHE A 84 7.96 1.39 -7.81
C PHE A 84 9.44 1.08 -7.97
N VAL A 85 9.75 0.16 -8.90
CA VAL A 85 11.13 -0.21 -9.28
C VAL A 85 11.25 -0.07 -10.79
N SER A 86 11.85 1.00 -11.29
CA SER A 86 11.86 1.33 -12.72
C SER A 86 13.26 1.60 -13.25
N SER A 87 13.46 1.32 -14.53
CA SER A 87 14.69 1.69 -15.24
C SER A 87 14.77 3.19 -15.56
N TYR A 88 13.65 3.93 -15.50
CA TYR A 88 13.56 5.28 -16.05
C TYR A 88 13.04 6.29 -15.03
N ILE A 89 13.85 7.32 -14.77
CA ILE A 89 13.54 8.39 -13.81
C ILE A 89 12.38 9.29 -14.27
N PHE A 90 12.12 9.38 -15.58
CA PHE A 90 11.10 10.28 -16.10
C PHE A 90 9.66 9.89 -15.74
N TYR A 91 9.43 8.68 -15.24
CA TYR A 91 8.14 8.28 -14.67
C TYR A 91 7.91 8.82 -13.25
N ALA A 92 8.94 9.36 -12.59
CA ALA A 92 8.80 9.86 -11.23
C ALA A 92 7.66 10.90 -11.06
N PRO A 93 7.37 11.82 -12.00
CA PRO A 93 6.22 12.71 -11.88
C PRO A 93 4.88 11.99 -11.99
N GLU A 94 4.76 10.95 -12.81
CA GLU A 94 3.51 10.24 -13.08
C GLU A 94 3.06 9.36 -11.90
N VAL A 95 4.01 8.84 -11.11
CA VAL A 95 3.69 8.03 -9.94
C VAL A 95 3.02 8.83 -8.82
N TYR A 96 3.15 10.18 -8.81
CA TYR A 96 2.45 11.04 -7.84
C TYR A 96 0.92 11.00 -7.96
N ASP A 97 0.39 10.45 -9.06
CA ASP A 97 -1.05 10.19 -9.22
C ASP A 97 -1.50 8.90 -8.50
N THR A 98 -0.59 8.23 -7.77
CA THR A 98 -0.86 7.00 -7.02
C THR A 98 -0.45 7.14 -5.56
N GLU A 99 -1.14 6.41 -4.68
CA GLU A 99 -0.68 6.23 -3.31
C GLU A 99 0.48 5.21 -3.31
N HIS A 100 1.70 5.70 -3.17
CA HIS A 100 2.91 4.88 -3.10
C HIS A 100 3.86 5.44 -2.04
N ILE A 101 4.79 4.61 -1.56
CA ILE A 101 5.69 5.02 -0.47
C ILE A 101 7.11 5.28 -0.94
N TYR A 102 7.51 4.72 -2.09
CA TYR A 102 8.87 4.89 -2.60
C TYR A 102 8.95 4.67 -4.10
N PHE A 103 9.95 5.31 -4.72
CA PHE A 103 10.37 5.10 -6.10
C PHE A 103 11.86 4.75 -6.13
N VAL A 104 12.21 3.61 -6.72
CA VAL A 104 13.56 3.08 -6.81
C VAL A 104 13.97 2.94 -8.27
N LEU A 105 15.09 3.52 -8.65
CA LEU A 105 15.69 3.22 -9.95
C LEU A 105 16.36 1.83 -9.93
N LYS A 106 16.12 1.00 -10.95
CA LYS A 106 16.76 -0.32 -11.09
C LYS A 106 18.29 -0.23 -11.03
N SER A 107 18.88 0.86 -11.54
CA SER A 107 20.32 1.13 -11.45
C SER A 107 20.83 1.41 -10.02
N GLN A 108 19.94 1.72 -9.08
CA GLN A 108 20.26 2.02 -7.68
C GLN A 108 19.56 1.05 -6.72
N ILE A 109 19.10 -0.09 -7.22
CA ILE A 109 18.25 -1.00 -6.44
C ILE A 109 18.95 -1.54 -5.19
N GLU A 110 20.24 -1.86 -5.27
CA GLU A 110 21.01 -2.37 -4.12
C GLU A 110 21.12 -1.35 -2.99
N GLU A 111 21.21 -0.06 -3.34
CA GLU A 111 21.37 1.04 -2.39
C GLU A 111 20.02 1.47 -1.80
N ARG A 112 18.98 1.56 -2.65
CA ARG A 112 17.72 2.21 -2.31
C ARG A 112 16.61 1.26 -1.86
N LEU A 113 16.57 0.02 -2.40
CA LEU A 113 15.52 -0.93 -2.04
C LEU A 113 15.52 -1.29 -0.55
N PRO A 114 16.67 -1.45 0.14
CA PRO A 114 16.67 -1.72 1.57
C PRO A 114 15.91 -0.65 2.38
N ALA A 115 16.17 0.63 2.14
CA ALA A 115 15.49 1.73 2.83
C ALA A 115 14.00 1.77 2.51
N ALA A 116 13.61 1.50 1.24
CA ALA A 116 12.22 1.44 0.82
C ALA A 116 11.46 0.30 1.52
N LEU A 117 12.06 -0.88 1.61
CA LEU A 117 11.46 -2.05 2.27
C LEU A 117 11.32 -1.82 3.78
N GLU A 118 12.33 -1.30 4.45
CA GLU A 118 12.25 -0.99 5.88
C GLU A 118 11.16 0.06 6.17
N LYS A 119 11.05 1.09 5.32
CA LYS A 119 9.94 2.07 5.42
C LYS A 119 8.58 1.41 5.26
N ALA A 120 8.43 0.50 4.28
CA ALA A 120 7.18 -0.23 4.07
C ALA A 120 6.80 -1.07 5.29
N VAL A 121 7.76 -1.85 5.81
CA VAL A 121 7.53 -2.69 6.98
C VAL A 121 7.23 -1.86 8.24
N ALA A 122 7.91 -0.73 8.43
CA ALA A 122 7.62 0.19 9.54
C ALA A 122 6.17 0.69 9.46
N SER A 123 5.71 1.12 8.28
CA SER A 123 4.34 1.58 8.06
C SER A 123 3.29 0.49 8.32
N LEU A 124 3.60 -0.78 8.02
CA LEU A 124 2.71 -1.91 8.34
C LEU A 124 2.61 -2.19 9.85
N THR A 125 3.67 -1.88 10.59
CA THR A 125 3.76 -2.17 12.03
C THR A 125 3.39 -0.97 12.90
N GLU A 126 3.32 0.23 12.34
CA GLU A 126 2.85 1.40 13.06
C GLU A 126 1.39 1.19 13.53
N PRO A 127 1.11 1.42 14.82
CA PRO A 127 -0.26 1.33 15.29
C PRO A 127 -1.08 2.41 14.58
N LYS A 128 -2.03 1.99 13.74
CA LYS A 128 -2.94 2.93 13.10
C LYS A 128 -3.66 3.71 14.20
N SER A 129 -3.42 5.00 14.26
CA SER A 129 -4.10 5.89 15.19
C SER A 129 -5.58 5.92 14.84
N PHE A 130 -6.44 5.69 15.82
CA PHE A 130 -7.89 5.71 15.63
C PHE A 130 -8.56 6.52 16.72
N MET A 131 -9.70 7.09 16.38
CA MET A 131 -10.61 7.71 17.33
C MET A 131 -11.70 6.70 17.73
N LEU A 132 -11.92 6.56 19.03
CA LEU A 132 -13.09 5.83 19.52
C LEU A 132 -14.30 6.77 19.53
N VAL A 133 -15.31 6.45 18.77
CA VAL A 133 -16.53 7.24 18.68
C VAL A 133 -17.70 6.39 19.19
N LYS A 134 -18.42 6.92 20.20
CA LYS A 134 -19.53 6.24 20.83
C LYS A 134 -20.86 6.69 20.21
N PHE A 135 -21.64 5.72 19.73
CA PHE A 135 -22.97 5.90 19.13
C PHE A 135 -24.02 5.12 19.95
N GLY A 136 -24.70 5.80 20.87
CA GLY A 136 -25.60 5.08 21.78
C GLY A 136 -24.88 4.02 22.58
N ALA A 137 -25.26 2.75 22.40
CA ALA A 137 -24.63 1.59 23.07
C ALA A 137 -23.41 1.03 22.31
N SER A 138 -23.15 1.46 21.08
CA SER A 138 -22.06 0.95 20.25
C SER A 138 -20.85 1.87 20.27
N VAL A 139 -19.65 1.27 20.14
CA VAL A 139 -18.38 1.99 19.99
C VAL A 139 -17.77 1.60 18.66
N SER A 140 -17.46 2.59 17.84
CA SER A 140 -16.76 2.38 16.56
C SER A 140 -15.35 2.94 16.63
N ARG A 141 -14.41 2.24 15.99
CA ARG A 141 -13.04 2.71 15.76
C ARG A 141 -12.99 3.39 14.40
N ILE A 142 -12.66 4.67 14.36
CA ILE A 142 -12.51 5.43 13.12
C ILE A 142 -11.03 5.78 12.98
N PRO A 143 -10.34 5.32 11.93
CA PRO A 143 -8.95 5.68 11.66
C PRO A 143 -8.82 7.21 11.56
N LEU A 144 -7.80 7.80 12.19
CA LEU A 144 -7.61 9.26 12.17
C LEU A 144 -7.41 9.79 10.76
N GLU A 145 -6.78 9.02 9.88
CA GLU A 145 -6.56 9.35 8.48
C GLU A 145 -7.86 9.49 7.65
N GLN A 146 -8.95 8.86 8.11
CA GLN A 146 -10.26 8.99 7.48
C GLN A 146 -11.06 10.19 7.98
N ILE A 147 -10.63 10.85 9.06
CA ILE A 147 -11.33 11.98 9.67
C ILE A 147 -10.94 13.25 8.94
N LEU A 148 -11.91 13.90 8.30
CA LEU A 148 -11.72 15.20 7.64
C LEU A 148 -11.77 16.35 8.65
N TYR A 149 -12.79 16.34 9.50
CA TYR A 149 -12.94 17.31 10.59
C TYR A 149 -13.95 16.85 11.64
N LEU A 150 -13.90 17.53 12.78
CA LEU A 150 -14.87 17.38 13.87
C LEU A 150 -15.69 18.67 13.96
N GLU A 151 -17.00 18.53 14.01
CA GLU A 151 -17.93 19.66 14.17
C GLU A 151 -18.73 19.49 15.46
N ARG A 152 -18.79 20.55 16.25
CA ARG A 152 -19.63 20.56 17.45
C ARG A 152 -21.06 20.98 17.09
N ALA A 153 -22.00 20.10 17.32
CA ALA A 153 -23.43 20.35 17.10
C ALA A 153 -24.18 20.21 18.43
N LEU A 154 -24.46 21.34 19.08
CA LEU A 154 -25.09 21.39 20.42
C LEU A 154 -24.28 20.60 21.46
N HIS A 155 -24.80 19.46 21.91
CA HIS A 155 -24.15 18.60 22.91
C HIS A 155 -23.54 17.32 22.30
N LYS A 156 -23.39 17.28 20.99
CA LYS A 156 -22.84 16.12 20.25
C LYS A 156 -21.68 16.56 19.38
N THR A 157 -20.78 15.64 19.11
CA THR A 157 -19.71 15.85 18.14
C THR A 157 -20.04 15.09 16.88
N LYS A 158 -20.08 15.79 15.75
CA LYS A 158 -20.17 15.18 14.42
C LYS A 158 -18.75 14.91 13.94
N VAL A 159 -18.46 13.64 13.64
CA VAL A 159 -17.21 13.21 13.03
C VAL A 159 -17.47 13.07 11.54
N VAL A 160 -16.83 13.90 10.74
CA VAL A 160 -16.93 13.86 9.28
C VAL A 160 -15.71 13.16 8.72
N THR A 161 -15.95 12.12 7.94
CA THR A 161 -14.91 11.27 7.35
C THR A 161 -15.06 11.23 5.82
N VAL A 162 -14.05 10.69 5.15
CA VAL A 162 -14.08 10.46 3.70
C VAL A 162 -15.24 9.55 3.26
N ASN A 163 -15.73 8.69 4.15
CA ASN A 163 -16.79 7.70 3.87
C ASN A 163 -18.18 8.12 4.39
N GLY A 164 -18.31 9.29 5.01
CA GLY A 164 -19.58 9.77 5.54
C GLY A 164 -19.44 10.50 6.88
N SER A 165 -20.57 10.75 7.56
CA SER A 165 -20.54 11.45 8.86
C SER A 165 -21.24 10.65 9.94
N TYR A 166 -20.71 10.75 11.16
CA TYR A 166 -21.19 10.05 12.35
C TYR A 166 -21.47 11.06 13.47
N MET A 167 -22.57 10.85 14.23
CA MET A 167 -22.91 11.72 15.37
C MET A 167 -22.58 11.02 16.67
N SER A 168 -21.54 11.47 17.39
CA SER A 168 -21.21 10.95 18.70
C SER A 168 -22.26 11.31 19.73
N THR A 169 -22.53 10.38 20.66
CA THR A 169 -23.41 10.61 21.83
C THR A 169 -22.67 11.16 23.03
N GLN A 170 -21.34 11.27 22.99
CA GLN A 170 -20.53 11.89 24.04
C GLN A 170 -20.12 13.30 23.66
N SER A 171 -20.17 14.22 24.65
CA SER A 171 -19.41 15.47 24.63
C SER A 171 -17.91 15.15 24.71
N PRO A 172 -17.04 15.92 24.05
CA PRO A 172 -15.61 15.74 24.17
C PRO A 172 -15.12 15.90 25.59
#